data_9525a133624a5e15c8c4f77b9813365f
#
_entry.id   9525a133624a5e15c8c4f77b9813365f
#
_cell.length_a   1.000
_cell.length_b   1.000
_cell.length_c   1.000
_cell.angle_alpha   90.00
_cell.angle_beta   90.00
_cell.angle_gamma   90.00
#
_symmetry.space_group_name_H-M   'P 1'
#
loop_
_entity.id
_entity.type
_entity.pdbx_description
1 polymer ?
#
loop_
_entity_poly.entity_id
_entity_poly.type
_entity_poly.pdbx_seq_one_letter_code
_entity_poly.pdbx_strand_id
1 'polypeptide(L)'
;MGCYNTKKTGLGSMKKCLFLLSFLCVLPLCLLNAWWRRFPAQTAVNPSSFRNITILLWHWPNGKSSSLKRDTCWDLYRISRCRLVDQRSLFPSADVVVFHNRELALGHQKLPLDLPRPQGQRWAWMSLEAPIHNGKLHQYANIFNMTISYRRDADVTIPYGQLLPKEAEGHLVDNVPLNKSSLACWVVSNYRKHHKRSKVYQELKAVVPVKVYGRWTETPLSQNALLPTISRCFFYLAFENSISKDYITEKLWRNAYQGGAVPVVLGPPLGDYKSVAPPNSFIHVDEFASVKDLGEYLQQLAEDKKRYSDYFTWKHQWTVKLYKDWRERLCKICSHYNSLPQEKVYSNLEAWVKG
;
A
#
# COMPACT_ATOMS: atom_id res chain seq x y z
N MET A 1 63.40 40.48 -17.67
CA MET A 1 64.24 40.79 -18.85
C MET A 1 63.29 40.55 -20.05
N GLY A 2 62.97 41.51 -20.87
CA GLY A 2 63.28 42.89 -21.04
C GLY A 2 62.22 43.51 -21.92
N CYS A 3 61.85 44.71 -21.61
CA CYS A 3 61.06 45.61 -22.43
C CYS A 3 61.69 45.86 -23.78
N TYR A 4 60.89 45.99 -24.84
CA TYR A 4 61.12 47.05 -25.81
C TYR A 4 59.84 47.63 -26.34
N ASN A 5 59.80 48.91 -26.31
CA ASN A 5 58.80 49.90 -26.70
C ASN A 5 58.90 50.16 -28.20
N THR A 6 57.77 50.23 -28.95
CA THR A 6 57.70 51.22 -30.03
C THR A 6 56.25 51.69 -30.20
N LYS A 7 56.12 53.01 -30.16
CA LYS A 7 54.98 53.82 -30.52
C LYS A 7 54.62 53.66 -32.00
N LYS A 8 53.34 53.58 -32.36
CA LYS A 8 52.64 54.59 -33.22
C LYS A 8 51.19 54.15 -33.55
N THR A 9 50.29 55.01 -33.19
CA THR A 9 49.15 55.57 -33.96
C THR A 9 48.12 54.59 -34.55
N GLY A 10 46.90 54.75 -34.14
CA GLY A 10 45.76 54.34 -34.94
C GLY A 10 44.41 54.30 -34.25
N LEU A 11 43.68 55.40 -34.36
CA LEU A 11 42.29 55.58 -33.89
C LEU A 11 41.29 54.52 -34.46
N GLY A 12 41.75 53.57 -35.28
CA GLY A 12 40.92 52.55 -35.89
C GLY A 12 40.70 51.27 -35.08
N SER A 13 41.50 51.05 -34.03
CA SER A 13 41.48 49.81 -33.25
C SER A 13 40.39 49.80 -32.19
N MET A 14 39.97 50.96 -31.68
CA MET A 14 38.89 51.03 -30.66
C MET A 14 37.51 50.70 -31.18
N LYS A 15 37.19 51.03 -32.46
CA LYS A 15 35.88 50.74 -33.03
C LYS A 15 35.66 49.21 -33.28
N LYS A 16 36.72 48.48 -33.59
CA LYS A 16 36.63 47.03 -33.78
C LYS A 16 36.51 46.24 -32.46
N CYS A 17 37.12 46.73 -31.38
CA CYS A 17 36.96 46.10 -30.04
C CYS A 17 35.53 46.35 -29.46
N LEU A 18 34.91 47.52 -29.69
CA LEU A 18 33.55 47.78 -29.22
C LEU A 18 32.51 46.89 -29.97
N PHE A 19 32.74 46.60 -31.26
CA PHE A 19 31.85 45.72 -32.02
C PHE A 19 31.98 44.27 -31.61
N LEU A 20 33.13 43.79 -31.24
CA LEU A 20 33.37 42.43 -30.74
C LEU A 20 32.82 42.22 -29.32
N LEU A 21 32.92 43.23 -28.46
CA LEU A 21 32.35 43.16 -27.10
C LEU A 21 30.82 43.17 -27.11
N SER A 22 30.17 43.93 -28.05
CA SER A 22 28.72 43.92 -28.18
C SER A 22 28.17 42.57 -28.70
N PHE A 23 28.91 41.88 -29.60
CA PHE A 23 28.52 40.55 -30.10
C PHE A 23 28.68 39.46 -29.03
N LEU A 24 29.69 39.55 -28.16
CA LEU A 24 29.92 38.60 -27.06
C LEU A 24 28.89 38.71 -25.93
N CYS A 25 28.28 39.86 -25.73
CA CYS A 25 27.22 40.02 -24.72
C CYS A 25 25.79 39.73 -25.25
N VAL A 26 25.55 39.91 -26.52
CA VAL A 26 24.19 39.71 -27.11
C VAL A 26 23.91 38.18 -27.38
N LEU A 27 24.91 37.43 -27.78
CA LEU A 27 24.78 35.97 -28.03
C LEU A 27 24.39 35.20 -26.78
N PRO A 28 24.99 35.34 -25.58
CA PRO A 28 24.54 34.65 -24.40
C PRO A 28 23.15 35.09 -23.92
N LEU A 29 22.78 36.37 -24.09
CA LEU A 29 21.43 36.83 -23.76
C LEU A 29 20.36 36.29 -24.71
N CYS A 30 20.67 36.14 -26.00
CA CYS A 30 19.76 35.50 -26.95
C CYS A 30 19.64 33.99 -26.69
N LEU A 31 20.72 33.31 -26.33
CA LEU A 31 20.72 31.88 -25.96
C LEU A 31 19.99 31.64 -24.64
N LEU A 32 20.16 32.52 -23.65
CA LEU A 32 19.41 32.46 -22.38
C LEU A 32 17.90 32.67 -22.62
N ASN A 33 17.49 33.65 -23.47
CA ASN A 33 16.11 33.80 -23.83
C ASN A 33 15.52 32.64 -24.63
N ALA A 34 16.31 32.01 -25.50
CA ALA A 34 15.91 30.82 -26.25
C ALA A 34 15.82 29.59 -25.32
N TRP A 35 16.66 29.52 -24.27
CA TRP A 35 16.63 28.47 -23.27
C TRP A 35 15.44 28.61 -22.35
N TRP A 36 15.11 29.84 -21.91
CA TRP A 36 13.89 30.14 -21.12
C TRP A 36 12.60 29.85 -21.87
N ARG A 37 12.57 30.00 -23.18
CA ARG A 37 11.39 29.66 -24.01
C ARG A 37 11.21 28.15 -24.26
N ARG A 38 12.20 27.33 -23.96
CA ARG A 38 12.12 25.85 -24.08
C ARG A 38 11.57 25.17 -22.82
N PHE A 39 11.48 25.86 -21.71
CA PHE A 39 10.67 25.38 -20.59
C PHE A 39 9.22 25.75 -20.89
N PRO A 40 8.31 24.75 -21.10
CA PRO A 40 6.90 25.09 -21.13
C PRO A 40 6.62 25.81 -19.81
N ALA A 41 6.05 27.01 -19.89
CA ALA A 41 5.55 27.70 -18.72
C ALA A 41 4.73 26.67 -17.95
N GLN A 42 5.11 26.38 -16.72
CA GLN A 42 4.25 25.61 -15.82
C GLN A 42 2.93 26.34 -15.88
N THR A 43 1.95 25.68 -16.50
CA THR A 43 0.58 26.21 -16.54
C THR A 43 0.26 26.54 -15.10
N ALA A 44 0.13 27.80 -14.80
CA ALA A 44 -0.26 28.29 -13.49
C ALA A 44 -1.56 27.55 -13.15
N VAL A 45 -1.47 26.61 -12.21
CA VAL A 45 -2.62 25.86 -11.72
C VAL A 45 -3.58 26.94 -11.19
N ASN A 46 -4.70 27.07 -11.87
CA ASN A 46 -5.69 28.10 -11.59
C ASN A 46 -6.06 28.02 -10.09
N PRO A 47 -5.85 29.08 -9.27
CA PRO A 47 -6.11 29.02 -7.83
C PRO A 47 -7.57 28.73 -7.46
N SER A 48 -8.47 28.75 -8.42
CA SER A 48 -9.91 28.52 -8.24
C SER A 48 -10.32 27.05 -8.07
N SER A 49 -9.39 26.08 -8.13
CA SER A 49 -9.71 24.65 -8.02
C SER A 49 -9.52 24.04 -6.63
N PHE A 50 -9.41 24.85 -5.58
CA PHE A 50 -9.12 24.35 -4.22
C PHE A 50 -10.37 24.06 -3.37
N ARG A 51 -11.43 23.49 -3.97
CA ARG A 51 -12.58 23.07 -3.17
C ARG A 51 -12.29 21.80 -2.37
N ASN A 52 -13.02 21.63 -1.28
CA ASN A 52 -13.00 20.38 -0.52
C ASN A 52 -13.67 19.26 -1.32
N ILE A 53 -13.01 18.12 -1.40
CA ILE A 53 -13.56 16.91 -1.99
C ILE A 53 -14.46 16.25 -0.95
N THR A 54 -15.73 16.04 -1.27
CA THR A 54 -16.68 15.37 -0.39
C THR A 54 -16.79 13.89 -0.76
N ILE A 55 -16.43 13.03 0.19
CA ILE A 55 -16.53 11.59 0.08
C ILE A 55 -17.74 11.13 0.90
N LEU A 56 -18.74 10.55 0.26
CA LEU A 56 -19.87 9.91 0.90
C LEU A 56 -19.62 8.42 1.02
N LEU A 57 -19.50 7.92 2.24
CA LEU A 57 -19.55 6.50 2.51
C LEU A 57 -21.02 6.05 2.53
N TRP A 58 -21.45 5.30 1.52
CA TRP A 58 -22.84 4.88 1.37
C TRP A 58 -23.33 3.98 2.50
N HIS A 59 -22.42 3.13 2.98
CA HIS A 59 -22.62 2.28 4.16
C HIS A 59 -21.27 1.88 4.76
N TRP A 60 -21.27 1.73 6.08
CA TRP A 60 -20.06 1.37 6.81
C TRP A 60 -19.67 -0.11 6.58
N PRO A 61 -18.38 -0.41 6.39
CA PRO A 61 -17.89 -1.77 6.30
C PRO A 61 -18.22 -2.60 7.55
N ASN A 62 -18.77 -3.79 7.34
CA ASN A 62 -19.21 -4.71 8.40
C ASN A 62 -20.22 -4.11 9.39
N GLY A 63 -20.97 -3.08 8.98
CA GLY A 63 -21.96 -2.40 9.81
C GLY A 63 -21.41 -1.65 11.02
N LYS A 64 -20.09 -1.47 11.11
CA LYS A 64 -19.43 -0.79 12.23
C LYS A 64 -19.14 0.66 11.89
N SER A 65 -19.98 1.57 12.37
CA SER A 65 -19.78 3.01 12.19
C SER A 65 -18.67 3.57 13.09
N SER A 66 -18.08 4.66 12.64
CA SER A 66 -17.13 5.49 13.40
C SER A 66 -17.57 6.94 13.33
N SER A 67 -17.25 7.72 14.34
CA SER A 67 -17.60 9.13 14.38
C SER A 67 -16.89 9.91 13.26
N LEU A 68 -17.66 10.72 12.51
CA LEU A 68 -17.19 11.64 11.48
C LEU A 68 -17.40 13.11 11.93
N LYS A 69 -17.03 13.42 13.18
CA LYS A 69 -17.15 14.77 13.73
C LYS A 69 -16.03 15.67 13.19
N ARG A 70 -16.32 16.95 12.93
CA ARG A 70 -15.39 18.00 12.46
C ARG A 70 -14.71 17.59 11.13
N ASP A 71 -13.49 18.06 10.91
CA ASP A 71 -12.66 17.65 9.77
C ASP A 71 -11.88 16.38 10.12
N THR A 72 -12.58 15.24 10.10
CA THR A 72 -12.00 13.92 10.45
C THR A 72 -10.73 13.61 9.68
N CYS A 73 -10.63 13.98 8.40
CA CYS A 73 -9.45 13.66 7.58
C CYS A 73 -8.25 14.50 7.96
N TRP A 74 -8.45 15.78 8.28
CA TRP A 74 -7.38 16.64 8.77
C TRP A 74 -7.01 16.35 10.21
N ASP A 75 -8.01 16.29 11.10
CA ASP A 75 -7.79 16.16 12.54
C ASP A 75 -7.02 14.89 12.90
N LEU A 76 -7.39 13.75 12.27
CA LEU A 76 -6.82 12.43 12.58
C LEU A 76 -5.63 12.04 11.67
N TYR A 77 -5.61 12.48 10.41
CA TYR A 77 -4.67 11.94 9.42
C TYR A 77 -3.89 13.01 8.67
N ARG A 78 -4.11 14.30 8.96
CA ARG A 78 -3.45 15.45 8.31
C ARG A 78 -3.68 15.49 6.79
N ILE A 79 -4.79 14.95 6.32
CA ILE A 79 -5.20 15.01 4.91
C ILE A 79 -6.15 16.20 4.75
N SER A 80 -5.65 17.25 4.11
CA SER A 80 -6.41 18.48 3.86
C SER A 80 -7.40 18.34 2.71
N ARG A 81 -8.39 19.27 2.67
CA ARG A 81 -9.37 19.39 1.58
C ARG A 81 -10.20 18.13 1.37
N CYS A 82 -10.50 17.43 2.43
CA CYS A 82 -11.16 16.14 2.41
C CYS A 82 -12.30 16.11 3.43
N ARG A 83 -13.52 16.05 2.97
CA ARG A 83 -14.71 15.94 3.81
C ARG A 83 -15.28 14.52 3.69
N LEU A 84 -15.16 13.72 4.73
CA LEU A 84 -15.74 12.39 4.81
C LEU A 84 -17.09 12.45 5.53
N VAL A 85 -18.14 11.94 4.89
CA VAL A 85 -19.51 11.94 5.39
C VAL A 85 -20.20 10.59 5.17
N ASP A 86 -21.27 10.32 5.92
CA ASP A 86 -22.11 9.11 5.80
C ASP A 86 -23.62 9.41 5.74
N GLN A 87 -24.00 10.68 5.66
CA GLN A 87 -25.39 11.10 5.50
C GLN A 87 -25.80 11.02 4.03
N ARG A 88 -26.70 10.07 3.68
CA ARG A 88 -27.16 9.84 2.31
C ARG A 88 -27.85 11.04 1.67
N SER A 89 -28.39 11.96 2.46
CA SER A 89 -28.94 13.24 1.98
C SER A 89 -27.91 14.10 1.24
N LEU A 90 -26.62 13.88 1.47
CA LEU A 90 -25.52 14.56 0.80
C LEU A 90 -25.14 13.92 -0.55
N PHE A 91 -25.85 12.87 -1.00
CA PHE A 91 -25.58 12.20 -2.26
C PHE A 91 -25.50 13.16 -3.47
N PRO A 92 -26.42 14.15 -3.64
CA PRO A 92 -26.35 15.05 -4.79
C PRO A 92 -25.14 15.97 -4.81
N SER A 93 -24.49 16.20 -3.66
CA SER A 93 -23.33 17.11 -3.53
C SER A 93 -22.01 16.38 -3.33
N ALA A 94 -22.01 15.05 -3.23
CA ALA A 94 -20.81 14.27 -3.04
C ALA A 94 -20.00 14.15 -4.35
N ASP A 95 -18.68 14.32 -4.26
CA ASP A 95 -17.76 14.11 -5.38
C ASP A 95 -17.48 12.63 -5.62
N VAL A 96 -17.38 11.87 -4.53
CA VAL A 96 -17.15 10.41 -4.56
C VAL A 96 -18.17 9.73 -3.65
N VAL A 97 -18.82 8.70 -4.15
CA VAL A 97 -19.67 7.81 -3.34
C VAL A 97 -18.98 6.45 -3.26
N VAL A 98 -18.70 5.99 -2.04
CA VAL A 98 -17.99 4.74 -1.80
C VAL A 98 -18.95 3.63 -1.38
N PHE A 99 -18.87 2.52 -2.07
CA PHE A 99 -19.67 1.33 -1.81
C PHE A 99 -18.75 0.16 -1.41
N HIS A 100 -18.87 -0.32 -0.19
CA HIS A 100 -18.11 -1.49 0.26
C HIS A 100 -18.75 -2.77 -0.27
N ASN A 101 -17.97 -3.56 -1.01
CA ASN A 101 -18.51 -4.69 -1.79
C ASN A 101 -19.15 -5.78 -0.93
N ARG A 102 -18.67 -6.01 0.29
CA ARG A 102 -19.19 -7.10 1.13
C ARG A 102 -20.68 -6.97 1.38
N GLU A 103 -21.17 -5.78 1.71
CA GLU A 103 -22.58 -5.53 1.96
C GLU A 103 -23.43 -5.64 0.68
N LEU A 104 -22.86 -5.27 -0.47
CA LEU A 104 -23.49 -5.48 -1.77
C LEU A 104 -23.56 -6.97 -2.12
N ALA A 105 -22.46 -7.70 -1.96
CA ALA A 105 -22.36 -9.13 -2.27
C ALA A 105 -23.26 -10.01 -1.40
N LEU A 106 -23.48 -9.60 -0.14
CA LEU A 106 -24.39 -10.27 0.79
C LEU A 106 -25.87 -9.84 0.65
N GLY A 107 -26.16 -8.86 -0.22
CA GLY A 107 -27.50 -8.31 -0.38
C GLY A 107 -27.99 -7.44 0.77
N HIS A 108 -27.12 -7.11 1.73
CA HIS A 108 -27.47 -6.25 2.86
C HIS A 108 -27.66 -4.79 2.45
N GLN A 109 -27.05 -4.38 1.35
CA GLN A 109 -27.14 -3.04 0.77
C GLN A 109 -27.33 -3.14 -0.74
N LYS A 110 -27.88 -2.05 -1.31
CA LYS A 110 -28.08 -1.91 -2.77
C LYS A 110 -27.47 -0.59 -3.24
N LEU A 111 -27.12 -0.55 -4.52
CA LEU A 111 -26.75 0.69 -5.19
C LEU A 111 -28.00 1.56 -5.41
N PRO A 112 -27.92 2.88 -5.27
CA PRO A 112 -29.02 3.79 -5.49
C PRO A 112 -29.21 4.08 -6.99
N LEU A 113 -29.55 3.08 -7.78
CA LEU A 113 -29.70 3.20 -9.24
C LEU A 113 -30.95 3.99 -9.64
N ASP A 114 -31.87 4.19 -8.73
CA ASP A 114 -33.08 5.00 -8.84
C ASP A 114 -32.82 6.50 -8.63
N LEU A 115 -31.68 6.88 -8.03
CA LEU A 115 -31.33 8.27 -7.85
C LEU A 115 -30.58 8.83 -9.06
N PRO A 116 -30.87 10.10 -9.49
CA PRO A 116 -30.14 10.73 -10.57
C PRO A 116 -28.68 10.98 -10.12
N ARG A 117 -27.74 10.39 -10.84
CA ARG A 117 -26.33 10.53 -10.55
C ARG A 117 -25.82 11.90 -11.05
N PRO A 118 -25.29 12.77 -10.19
CA PRO A 118 -24.73 14.05 -10.61
C PRO A 118 -23.60 13.89 -11.62
N GLN A 119 -23.52 14.82 -12.58
CA GLN A 119 -22.42 14.87 -13.53
C GLN A 119 -21.07 15.04 -12.79
N GLY A 120 -20.08 14.26 -13.16
CA GLY A 120 -18.74 14.28 -12.54
C GLY A 120 -18.64 13.54 -11.20
N GLN A 121 -19.77 13.08 -10.62
CA GLN A 121 -19.72 12.24 -9.41
C GLN A 121 -19.11 10.88 -9.73
N ARG A 122 -18.14 10.45 -8.93
CA ARG A 122 -17.47 9.16 -9.07
C ARG A 122 -18.06 8.14 -8.10
N TRP A 123 -18.39 6.96 -8.60
CA TRP A 123 -18.79 5.82 -7.78
C TRP A 123 -17.60 4.89 -7.62
N ALA A 124 -17.22 4.65 -6.38
CA ALA A 124 -16.06 3.86 -6.03
C ALA A 124 -16.47 2.50 -5.47
N TRP A 125 -16.04 1.43 -6.12
CA TRP A 125 -16.11 0.08 -5.57
C TRP A 125 -14.97 -0.14 -4.61
N MET A 126 -15.26 -0.60 -3.38
CA MET A 126 -14.25 -0.85 -2.35
C MET A 126 -14.32 -2.29 -1.86
N SER A 127 -13.17 -2.99 -1.89
CA SER A 127 -13.02 -4.31 -1.28
C SER A 127 -11.60 -4.59 -0.82
N LEU A 128 -11.50 -5.25 0.33
CA LEU A 128 -10.27 -5.83 0.87
C LEU A 128 -10.27 -7.36 0.84
N GLU A 129 -11.32 -7.96 0.29
CA GLU A 129 -11.43 -9.41 0.19
C GLU A 129 -10.70 -9.95 -1.05
N ALA A 130 -10.22 -11.19 -0.97
CA ALA A 130 -9.69 -11.89 -2.12
C ALA A 130 -10.77 -12.05 -3.22
N PRO A 131 -10.39 -12.18 -4.50
CA PRO A 131 -11.33 -12.24 -5.63
C PRO A 131 -12.48 -13.22 -5.43
N ILE A 132 -12.20 -14.41 -4.92
CA ILE A 132 -13.20 -15.48 -4.69
C ILE A 132 -14.31 -15.09 -3.68
N HIS A 133 -14.06 -14.06 -2.86
CA HIS A 133 -15.00 -13.63 -1.83
C HIS A 133 -15.80 -12.37 -2.21
N ASN A 134 -15.65 -11.88 -3.44
CA ASN A 134 -16.33 -10.66 -3.90
C ASN A 134 -17.71 -10.89 -4.53
N GLY A 135 -18.16 -12.14 -4.62
CA GLY A 135 -19.45 -12.48 -5.21
C GLY A 135 -19.50 -12.28 -6.73
N LYS A 136 -20.69 -12.04 -7.27
CA LYS A 136 -20.93 -11.88 -8.70
C LYS A 136 -20.74 -10.41 -9.10
N LEU A 137 -19.61 -10.08 -9.73
CA LEU A 137 -19.27 -8.70 -10.10
C LEU A 137 -19.71 -8.28 -11.50
N HIS A 138 -20.07 -9.24 -12.39
CA HIS A 138 -20.53 -8.94 -13.75
C HIS A 138 -21.76 -8.01 -13.78
N GLN A 139 -22.60 -8.04 -12.75
CA GLN A 139 -23.76 -7.16 -12.60
C GLN A 139 -23.39 -5.68 -12.43
N TYR A 140 -22.14 -5.35 -12.17
CA TYR A 140 -21.65 -4.00 -11.96
C TYR A 140 -20.86 -3.45 -13.16
N ALA A 141 -21.01 -4.06 -14.34
CA ALA A 141 -20.44 -3.56 -15.57
C ALA A 141 -20.87 -2.11 -15.85
N ASN A 142 -19.93 -1.23 -16.17
CA ASN A 142 -20.16 0.18 -16.48
C ASN A 142 -20.76 1.03 -15.34
N ILE A 143 -20.74 0.58 -14.09
CA ILE A 143 -21.30 1.31 -12.95
C ILE A 143 -20.22 2.10 -12.19
N PHE A 144 -19.09 1.48 -11.90
CA PHE A 144 -18.04 2.08 -11.07
C PHE A 144 -16.97 2.78 -11.90
N ASN A 145 -16.54 3.95 -11.40
CA ASN A 145 -15.47 4.78 -11.99
C ASN A 145 -14.13 4.56 -11.30
N MET A 146 -14.17 4.07 -10.06
CA MET A 146 -13.00 3.92 -9.21
C MET A 146 -13.01 2.57 -8.53
N THR A 147 -11.80 2.06 -8.30
CA THR A 147 -11.55 0.92 -7.41
C THR A 147 -10.72 1.35 -6.22
N ILE A 148 -11.10 0.85 -5.04
CA ILE A 148 -10.39 1.06 -3.77
C ILE A 148 -10.11 -0.33 -3.21
N SER A 149 -8.85 -0.75 -3.19
CA SER A 149 -8.49 -2.12 -2.84
C SER A 149 -7.06 -2.22 -2.29
N TYR A 150 -6.70 -3.41 -1.80
CA TYR A 150 -5.32 -3.74 -1.44
C TYR A 150 -4.39 -3.84 -2.67
N ARG A 151 -4.93 -4.03 -3.87
CA ARG A 151 -4.15 -4.16 -5.10
C ARG A 151 -3.39 -2.88 -5.41
N ARG A 152 -2.13 -3.02 -5.86
CA ARG A 152 -1.27 -1.89 -6.22
C ARG A 152 -1.71 -1.17 -7.49
N ASP A 153 -2.48 -1.85 -8.33
CA ASP A 153 -3.09 -1.28 -9.55
C ASP A 153 -4.53 -0.77 -9.35
N ALA A 154 -5.00 -0.68 -8.10
CA ALA A 154 -6.25 0.02 -7.78
C ALA A 154 -6.09 1.54 -7.94
N ASP A 155 -7.17 2.24 -8.26
CA ASP A 155 -7.15 3.70 -8.33
C ASP A 155 -6.75 4.32 -7.00
N VAL A 156 -7.19 3.73 -5.90
CA VAL A 156 -6.73 4.06 -4.55
C VAL A 156 -6.32 2.78 -3.84
N THR A 157 -5.02 2.63 -3.61
CA THR A 157 -4.49 1.48 -2.87
C THR A 157 -4.63 1.68 -1.37
N ILE A 158 -5.33 0.74 -0.71
CA ILE A 158 -5.54 0.70 0.73
C ILE A 158 -5.03 -0.64 1.31
N PRO A 159 -3.73 -0.84 1.46
CA PRO A 159 -3.18 -2.13 1.89
C PRO A 159 -3.55 -2.45 3.34
N TYR A 160 -3.33 -3.69 3.76
CA TYR A 160 -3.47 -4.09 5.16
C TYR A 160 -2.39 -3.49 6.06
N GLY A 161 -1.20 -3.32 5.52
CA GLY A 161 -0.07 -2.68 6.17
C GLY A 161 0.96 -2.20 5.16
N GLN A 162 1.91 -1.44 5.64
CA GLN A 162 3.07 -0.97 4.86
C GLN A 162 4.26 -0.72 5.77
N LEU A 163 5.43 -0.61 5.17
CA LEU A 163 6.62 -0.15 5.86
C LEU A 163 6.71 1.38 5.81
N LEU A 164 7.08 1.97 6.94
CA LEU A 164 7.47 3.37 7.01
C LEU A 164 8.94 3.45 7.41
N PRO A 165 9.74 4.38 6.86
CA PRO A 165 11.07 4.64 7.36
C PRO A 165 11.03 4.94 8.86
N LYS A 166 12.02 4.44 9.59
CA LYS A 166 12.18 4.74 11.00
C LYS A 166 12.95 6.06 11.10
N GLU A 167 12.44 7.01 11.89
CA GLU A 167 13.18 8.24 12.17
C GLU A 167 14.46 7.89 12.92
N ALA A 168 15.55 8.64 12.62
CA ALA A 168 16.92 8.29 13.02
C ALA A 168 17.21 8.36 14.54
N GLU A 169 16.24 8.75 15.35
CA GLU A 169 16.38 8.85 16.81
C GLU A 169 15.80 7.62 17.52
N GLY A 170 16.59 6.58 17.64
CA GLY A 170 16.20 5.43 18.46
C GLY A 170 17.37 4.48 18.68
N HIS A 171 17.70 4.24 19.94
CA HIS A 171 18.66 3.23 20.33
C HIS A 171 18.46 1.94 19.52
N LEU A 172 19.57 1.37 19.08
CA LEU A 172 19.63 0.03 18.49
C LEU A 172 19.13 -0.97 19.55
N VAL A 173 17.82 -1.17 19.58
CA VAL A 173 17.24 -2.23 20.40
C VAL A 173 17.39 -3.49 19.59
N ASP A 174 18.13 -4.47 20.11
CA ASP A 174 18.11 -5.84 19.61
C ASP A 174 16.67 -6.37 19.66
N ASN A 175 15.97 -6.19 18.56
CA ASN A 175 14.53 -6.51 18.45
C ASN A 175 14.26 -8.00 18.14
N VAL A 176 15.21 -8.87 18.38
CA VAL A 176 14.98 -10.32 18.25
C VAL A 176 14.34 -10.82 19.55
N PRO A 177 13.10 -11.30 19.50
CA PRO A 177 12.48 -11.87 20.70
C PRO A 177 13.28 -13.10 21.16
N LEU A 178 13.90 -13.02 22.34
CA LEU A 178 14.84 -14.04 22.84
C LEU A 178 14.13 -15.29 23.37
N ASN A 179 12.87 -15.21 23.77
CA ASN A 179 12.16 -16.31 24.46
C ASN A 179 11.30 -17.15 23.50
N LYS A 180 11.94 -17.76 22.50
CA LYS A 180 11.28 -18.70 21.59
C LYS A 180 11.11 -20.08 22.27
N SER A 181 9.89 -20.62 22.24
CA SER A 181 9.54 -21.91 22.86
C SER A 181 8.82 -22.87 21.91
N SER A 182 8.59 -22.46 20.67
CA SER A 182 7.89 -23.25 19.67
C SER A 182 8.49 -23.00 18.30
N LEU A 183 8.71 -24.05 17.52
CA LEU A 183 9.32 -23.89 16.19
C LEU A 183 8.41 -23.06 15.27
N ALA A 184 7.17 -23.51 15.06
CA ALA A 184 6.24 -22.79 14.21
C ALA A 184 4.86 -22.65 14.85
N CYS A 185 4.16 -21.56 14.49
CA CYS A 185 2.78 -21.30 14.90
C CYS A 185 1.91 -20.94 13.71
N TRP A 186 0.64 -21.33 13.75
CA TRP A 186 -0.37 -20.96 12.78
C TRP A 186 -1.65 -20.53 13.48
N VAL A 187 -2.20 -19.37 13.10
CA VAL A 187 -3.51 -18.92 13.60
C VAL A 187 -4.51 -18.95 12.46
N VAL A 188 -5.49 -19.84 12.54
CA VAL A 188 -6.46 -20.08 11.48
C VAL A 188 -7.87 -20.25 12.01
N SER A 189 -8.80 -19.41 11.58
CA SER A 189 -10.22 -19.50 11.96
C SER A 189 -11.08 -20.19 10.90
N ASN A 190 -10.74 -20.00 9.62
CA ASN A 190 -11.45 -20.59 8.49
C ASN A 190 -10.56 -21.65 7.81
N TYR A 191 -10.51 -22.83 8.40
CA TYR A 191 -9.83 -23.98 7.81
C TYR A 191 -10.70 -24.67 6.77
N ARG A 192 -10.14 -24.96 5.61
CA ARG A 192 -10.78 -25.73 4.54
C ARG A 192 -9.75 -26.71 3.98
N LYS A 193 -10.03 -28.02 4.03
CA LYS A 193 -9.08 -29.09 3.62
C LYS A 193 -8.53 -28.90 2.19
N HIS A 194 -9.35 -28.41 1.26
CA HIS A 194 -8.99 -28.21 -0.15
C HIS A 194 -8.12 -26.98 -0.42
N HIS A 195 -8.00 -26.03 0.52
CA HIS A 195 -7.14 -24.85 0.31
C HIS A 195 -5.66 -25.23 0.24
N LYS A 196 -4.88 -24.61 -0.66
CA LYS A 196 -3.42 -24.83 -0.80
C LYS A 196 -2.72 -24.70 0.56
N ARG A 197 -3.05 -23.68 1.35
CA ARG A 197 -2.47 -23.48 2.69
C ARG A 197 -2.69 -24.66 3.64
N SER A 198 -3.83 -25.33 3.54
CA SER A 198 -4.15 -26.47 4.40
C SER A 198 -3.39 -27.72 3.98
N LYS A 199 -3.18 -27.92 2.66
CA LYS A 199 -2.36 -29.01 2.13
C LYS A 199 -0.92 -28.83 2.57
N VAL A 200 -0.32 -27.65 2.33
CA VAL A 200 1.05 -27.34 2.78
C VAL A 200 1.21 -27.51 4.28
N TYR A 201 0.23 -27.08 5.08
CA TYR A 201 0.27 -27.31 6.53
C TYR A 201 0.26 -28.81 6.88
N GLN A 202 -0.56 -29.63 6.21
CA GLN A 202 -0.60 -31.08 6.49
C GLN A 202 0.73 -31.77 6.18
N GLU A 203 1.41 -31.37 5.11
CA GLU A 203 2.74 -31.87 4.76
C GLU A 203 3.79 -31.36 5.75
N LEU A 204 3.77 -30.06 6.07
CA LEU A 204 4.76 -29.43 6.96
C LEU A 204 4.71 -29.99 8.38
N LYS A 205 3.52 -30.25 8.94
CA LYS A 205 3.37 -30.80 10.29
C LYS A 205 3.89 -32.24 10.44
N ALA A 206 4.08 -32.96 9.33
CA ALA A 206 4.71 -34.28 9.33
C ALA A 206 6.23 -34.18 9.46
N VAL A 207 6.82 -33.03 9.20
CA VAL A 207 8.27 -32.78 9.25
C VAL A 207 8.65 -32.02 10.52
N VAL A 208 7.86 -31.01 10.90
CA VAL A 208 8.16 -30.10 12.01
C VAL A 208 6.97 -29.87 12.94
N PRO A 209 7.20 -29.63 14.25
CA PRO A 209 6.13 -29.31 15.17
C PRO A 209 5.54 -27.92 14.87
N VAL A 210 4.21 -27.86 14.61
CA VAL A 210 3.47 -26.64 14.38
C VAL A 210 2.36 -26.50 15.42
N LYS A 211 2.40 -25.47 16.26
CA LYS A 211 1.29 -25.12 17.16
C LYS A 211 0.22 -24.36 16.39
N VAL A 212 -1.01 -24.87 16.43
CA VAL A 212 -2.15 -24.29 15.70
C VAL A 212 -3.15 -23.70 16.69
N TYR A 213 -3.60 -22.48 16.39
CA TYR A 213 -4.60 -21.76 17.16
C TYR A 213 -5.73 -21.29 16.26
N GLY A 214 -6.89 -21.07 16.84
CA GLY A 214 -8.05 -20.53 16.16
C GLY A 214 -9.31 -21.36 16.38
N ARG A 215 -10.40 -20.96 15.72
CA ARG A 215 -11.71 -21.63 15.91
C ARG A 215 -11.72 -23.08 15.43
N TRP A 216 -10.88 -23.40 14.46
CA TRP A 216 -10.79 -24.75 13.93
C TRP A 216 -10.23 -25.77 14.95
N THR A 217 -9.33 -25.33 15.81
CA THR A 217 -8.72 -26.19 16.86
C THR A 217 -9.34 -25.95 18.24
N GLU A 218 -10.44 -25.19 18.31
CA GLU A 218 -11.11 -24.82 19.55
C GLU A 218 -10.21 -24.07 20.55
N THR A 219 -9.10 -23.52 20.03
CA THR A 219 -8.15 -22.71 20.80
C THR A 219 -8.06 -21.28 20.25
N PRO A 220 -9.16 -20.52 20.24
CA PRO A 220 -9.14 -19.16 19.75
C PRO A 220 -8.31 -18.26 20.66
N LEU A 221 -7.47 -17.43 20.05
CA LEU A 221 -6.71 -16.41 20.78
C LEU A 221 -7.50 -15.11 20.85
N SER A 222 -7.56 -14.52 22.05
CA SER A 222 -8.04 -13.14 22.20
C SER A 222 -7.10 -12.17 21.47
N GLN A 223 -7.58 -10.95 21.22
CA GLN A 223 -6.73 -9.93 20.57
C GLN A 223 -5.46 -9.62 21.39
N ASN A 224 -5.58 -9.63 22.72
CA ASN A 224 -4.47 -9.35 23.62
C ASN A 224 -3.49 -10.54 23.73
N ALA A 225 -3.95 -11.77 23.54
CA ALA A 225 -3.10 -12.97 23.57
C ALA A 225 -2.39 -13.27 22.24
N LEU A 226 -2.89 -12.73 21.12
CA LEU A 226 -2.42 -13.07 19.79
C LEU A 226 -0.91 -12.79 19.60
N LEU A 227 -0.47 -11.57 19.78
CA LEU A 227 0.92 -11.18 19.56
C LEU A 227 1.88 -11.81 20.59
N PRO A 228 1.55 -11.83 21.91
CA PRO A 228 2.36 -12.55 22.89
C PRO A 228 2.50 -14.05 22.61
N THR A 229 1.48 -14.71 22.06
CA THR A 229 1.57 -16.11 21.66
C THR A 229 2.50 -16.28 20.45
N ILE A 230 2.35 -15.47 19.42
CA ILE A 230 3.18 -15.52 18.20
C ILE A 230 4.64 -15.18 18.52
N SER A 231 4.92 -14.26 19.44
CA SER A 231 6.29 -13.89 19.83
C SER A 231 7.12 -15.05 20.39
N ARG A 232 6.47 -16.09 20.90
CA ARG A 232 7.12 -17.31 21.39
C ARG A 232 7.48 -18.32 20.29
N CYS A 233 7.06 -18.07 19.05
CA CYS A 233 7.33 -18.93 17.92
C CYS A 233 8.51 -18.42 17.12
N PHE A 234 9.42 -19.29 16.66
CA PHE A 234 10.44 -18.90 15.69
C PHE A 234 9.77 -18.44 14.39
N PHE A 235 8.85 -19.26 13.87
CA PHE A 235 8.18 -18.99 12.61
C PHE A 235 6.68 -18.83 12.79
N TYR A 236 6.10 -17.92 12.00
CA TYR A 236 4.65 -17.78 11.90
C TYR A 236 4.20 -18.13 10.49
N LEU A 237 3.29 -19.09 10.35
CA LEU A 237 2.72 -19.45 9.05
C LEU A 237 1.73 -18.36 8.60
N ALA A 238 2.26 -17.40 7.87
CA ALA A 238 1.49 -16.28 7.31
C ALA A 238 0.79 -16.69 6.00
N PHE A 239 0.05 -17.80 6.07
CA PHE A 239 -0.60 -18.42 4.91
C PHE A 239 -1.93 -17.75 4.59
N GLU A 240 -2.04 -17.15 3.41
CA GLU A 240 -3.26 -16.52 2.95
C GLU A 240 -4.35 -17.57 2.62
N ASN A 241 -5.61 -17.15 2.69
CA ASN A 241 -6.73 -18.03 2.36
C ASN A 241 -6.96 -18.16 0.84
N SER A 242 -6.30 -17.34 0.05
CA SER A 242 -6.37 -17.32 -1.41
C SER A 242 -5.02 -16.97 -2.01
N ILE A 243 -4.74 -17.50 -3.19
CA ILE A 243 -3.59 -17.13 -4.01
C ILE A 243 -4.08 -16.08 -5.00
N SER A 244 -3.74 -14.81 -4.74
CA SER A 244 -4.21 -13.70 -5.57
C SER A 244 -3.18 -12.57 -5.55
N LYS A 245 -3.01 -11.89 -6.66
CA LYS A 245 -2.08 -10.76 -6.83
C LYS A 245 -2.24 -9.74 -5.70
N ASP A 246 -1.13 -9.31 -5.10
CA ASP A 246 -1.05 -8.31 -4.03
C ASP A 246 -1.83 -8.65 -2.73
N TYR A 247 -2.41 -9.85 -2.60
CA TYR A 247 -3.22 -10.21 -1.44
C TYR A 247 -2.35 -10.60 -0.24
N ILE A 248 -1.79 -9.57 0.42
CA ILE A 248 -0.90 -9.70 1.58
C ILE A 248 -1.58 -9.01 2.77
N THR A 249 -2.10 -9.83 3.71
CA THR A 249 -3.02 -9.36 4.74
C THR A 249 -2.35 -9.14 6.11
N GLU A 250 -3.17 -8.98 7.15
CA GLU A 250 -2.71 -8.87 8.55
C GLU A 250 -1.80 -10.02 8.99
N LYS A 251 -1.78 -11.12 8.27
CA LYS A 251 -0.94 -12.28 8.60
C LYS A 251 0.54 -11.96 8.52
N LEU A 252 0.96 -11.25 7.46
CA LEU A 252 2.32 -10.74 7.37
C LEU A 252 2.52 -9.56 8.32
N TRP A 253 1.70 -8.53 8.17
CA TRP A 253 1.96 -7.22 8.76
C TRP A 253 1.83 -7.19 10.28
N ARG A 254 0.67 -7.59 10.79
CA ARG A 254 0.40 -7.60 12.23
C ARG A 254 0.92 -8.88 12.89
N ASN A 255 0.50 -10.04 12.35
CA ASN A 255 0.71 -11.28 13.06
C ASN A 255 2.20 -11.66 13.08
N ALA A 256 2.87 -11.68 11.92
CA ALA A 256 4.28 -12.03 11.86
C ALA A 256 5.20 -10.88 12.29
N TYR A 257 5.17 -9.76 11.58
CA TYR A 257 6.16 -8.69 11.80
C TYR A 257 6.01 -8.02 13.18
N GLN A 258 4.79 -7.61 13.57
CA GLN A 258 4.59 -7.05 14.92
C GLN A 258 4.62 -8.13 16.00
N GLY A 259 4.24 -9.37 15.68
CA GLY A 259 4.34 -10.50 16.58
C GLY A 259 5.77 -10.99 16.83
N GLY A 260 6.74 -10.51 16.04
CA GLY A 260 8.15 -10.83 16.24
C GLY A 260 8.53 -12.29 15.93
N ALA A 261 7.85 -12.93 14.99
CA ALA A 261 8.22 -14.23 14.41
C ALA A 261 8.60 -14.04 12.95
N VAL A 262 9.53 -14.86 12.44
CA VAL A 262 9.86 -14.85 11.01
C VAL A 262 8.65 -15.40 10.23
N PRO A 263 8.08 -14.63 9.27
CA PRO A 263 6.96 -15.11 8.49
C PRO A 263 7.39 -16.18 7.48
N VAL A 264 6.71 -17.32 7.50
CA VAL A 264 6.68 -18.26 6.38
C VAL A 264 5.43 -17.93 5.58
N VAL A 265 5.59 -17.42 4.37
CA VAL A 265 4.49 -16.88 3.57
C VAL A 265 4.04 -17.85 2.48
N LEU A 266 2.73 -17.90 2.29
CA LEU A 266 2.06 -18.59 1.20
C LEU A 266 0.85 -17.72 0.79
N GLY A 267 0.84 -17.24 -0.45
CA GLY A 267 -0.18 -16.32 -0.94
C GLY A 267 0.12 -15.91 -2.38
N PRO A 268 0.19 -14.61 -2.67
CA PRO A 268 0.59 -14.11 -3.98
C PRO A 268 2.02 -14.59 -4.35
N PRO A 269 2.41 -14.43 -5.63
CA PRO A 269 3.76 -14.78 -6.07
C PRO A 269 4.85 -14.07 -5.27
N LEU A 270 6.04 -14.67 -5.19
CA LEU A 270 7.21 -14.12 -4.49
C LEU A 270 7.52 -12.65 -4.86
N GLY A 271 7.34 -12.28 -6.13
CA GLY A 271 7.55 -10.90 -6.60
C GLY A 271 6.65 -9.87 -5.91
N ASP A 272 5.43 -10.25 -5.55
CA ASP A 272 4.52 -9.35 -4.83
C ASP A 272 5.00 -9.10 -3.41
N TYR A 273 5.48 -10.14 -2.71
CA TYR A 273 6.11 -9.97 -1.39
C TYR A 273 7.38 -9.12 -1.48
N LYS A 274 8.27 -9.40 -2.44
CA LYS A 274 9.51 -8.63 -2.64
C LYS A 274 9.28 -7.15 -2.93
N SER A 275 8.11 -6.80 -3.48
CA SER A 275 7.78 -5.40 -3.80
C SER A 275 7.32 -4.57 -2.59
N VAL A 276 6.95 -5.21 -1.48
CA VAL A 276 6.37 -4.52 -0.31
C VAL A 276 7.05 -4.86 1.01
N ALA A 277 7.72 -6.00 1.09
CA ALA A 277 8.42 -6.47 2.29
C ALA A 277 9.94 -6.21 2.18
N PRO A 278 10.65 -6.02 3.30
CA PRO A 278 12.09 -5.84 3.28
C PRO A 278 12.80 -7.10 2.76
N PRO A 279 13.95 -6.95 2.11
CA PRO A 279 14.80 -8.09 1.79
C PRO A 279 15.12 -8.92 3.03
N ASN A 280 15.22 -10.23 2.86
CA ASN A 280 15.58 -11.20 3.92
C ASN A 280 14.71 -11.11 5.19
N SER A 281 13.44 -10.72 5.06
CA SER A 281 12.52 -10.58 6.20
C SER A 281 11.44 -11.67 6.27
N PHE A 282 11.34 -12.51 5.27
CA PHE A 282 10.36 -13.59 5.16
C PHE A 282 10.94 -14.80 4.42
N ILE A 283 10.25 -15.93 4.53
CA ILE A 283 10.54 -17.19 3.84
C ILE A 283 9.33 -17.50 2.97
N HIS A 284 9.51 -17.66 1.66
CA HIS A 284 8.40 -18.01 0.75
C HIS A 284 8.37 -19.53 0.51
N VAL A 285 7.19 -20.14 0.64
CA VAL A 285 7.03 -21.60 0.49
C VAL A 285 7.52 -22.10 -0.88
N ASP A 286 7.23 -21.33 -1.95
CA ASP A 286 7.58 -21.73 -3.32
C ASP A 286 9.08 -21.52 -3.66
N GLU A 287 9.94 -21.11 -2.70
CA GLU A 287 11.41 -21.09 -2.87
C GLU A 287 12.03 -22.47 -2.59
N PHE A 288 11.25 -23.45 -2.13
CA PHE A 288 11.70 -24.80 -1.81
C PHE A 288 11.15 -25.81 -2.83
N ALA A 289 11.96 -26.81 -3.15
CA ALA A 289 11.57 -27.87 -4.06
C ALA A 289 10.43 -28.74 -3.49
N SER A 290 10.38 -28.86 -2.15
CA SER A 290 9.32 -29.58 -1.43
C SER A 290 9.01 -28.94 -0.08
N VAL A 291 7.83 -29.25 0.48
CA VAL A 291 7.47 -28.85 1.85
C VAL A 291 8.38 -29.52 2.89
N LYS A 292 8.95 -30.69 2.56
CA LYS A 292 9.95 -31.35 3.40
C LYS A 292 11.22 -30.50 3.49
N ASP A 293 11.76 -30.04 2.36
CA ASP A 293 12.95 -29.18 2.35
C ASP A 293 12.72 -27.86 3.11
N LEU A 294 11.53 -27.26 2.98
CA LEU A 294 11.13 -26.13 3.81
C LEU A 294 11.19 -26.49 5.30
N GLY A 295 10.62 -27.63 5.71
CA GLY A 295 10.62 -28.07 7.11
C GLY A 295 12.03 -28.25 7.66
N GLU A 296 12.91 -28.91 6.93
CA GLU A 296 14.33 -29.11 7.29
C GLU A 296 15.07 -27.78 7.39
N TYR A 297 14.83 -26.86 6.45
CA TYR A 297 15.38 -25.49 6.51
C TYR A 297 14.95 -24.74 7.77
N LEU A 298 13.66 -24.81 8.15
CA LEU A 298 13.16 -24.16 9.36
C LEU A 298 13.82 -24.69 10.63
N GLN A 299 14.07 -26.01 10.72
CA GLN A 299 14.78 -26.62 11.84
C GLN A 299 16.21 -26.09 11.95
N GLN A 300 16.97 -26.18 10.85
CA GLN A 300 18.36 -25.68 10.80
C GLN A 300 18.45 -24.18 11.12
N LEU A 301 17.53 -23.37 10.59
CA LEU A 301 17.52 -21.93 10.85
C LEU A 301 17.21 -21.58 12.32
N ALA A 302 16.35 -22.36 12.98
CA ALA A 302 16.05 -22.15 14.40
C ALA A 302 17.23 -22.44 15.32
N GLU A 303 18.15 -23.32 14.91
CA GLU A 303 19.39 -23.67 15.63
C GLU A 303 20.49 -22.63 15.39
N ASP A 304 20.50 -21.98 14.23
CA ASP A 304 21.48 -20.93 13.86
C ASP A 304 20.98 -19.55 14.28
N LYS A 305 21.33 -19.14 15.50
CA LYS A 305 20.89 -17.87 16.09
C LYS A 305 21.30 -16.66 15.25
N LYS A 306 22.47 -16.70 14.61
CA LYS A 306 22.96 -15.58 13.78
C LYS A 306 22.11 -15.44 12.52
N ARG A 307 21.98 -16.50 11.73
CA ARG A 307 21.13 -16.49 10.53
C ARG A 307 19.66 -16.16 10.85
N TYR A 308 19.16 -16.67 11.97
CA TYR A 308 17.80 -16.33 12.42
C TYR A 308 17.66 -14.83 12.74
N SER A 309 18.65 -14.23 13.41
CA SER A 309 18.63 -12.81 13.73
C SER A 309 18.68 -11.90 12.50
N ASP A 310 19.32 -12.35 11.41
CA ASP A 310 19.42 -11.59 10.16
C ASP A 310 18.04 -11.30 9.55
N TYR A 311 17.02 -12.14 9.82
CA TYR A 311 15.63 -11.89 9.40
C TYR A 311 14.97 -10.68 10.09
N PHE A 312 15.60 -10.09 11.08
CA PHE A 312 15.08 -8.93 11.81
C PHE A 312 15.87 -7.64 11.55
N THR A 313 16.95 -7.68 10.77
CA THR A 313 17.82 -6.52 10.48
C THR A 313 17.06 -5.35 9.86
N TRP A 314 16.01 -5.62 9.11
CA TRP A 314 15.14 -4.60 8.52
C TRP A 314 14.49 -3.66 9.56
N LYS A 315 14.33 -4.11 10.80
CA LYS A 315 13.73 -3.32 11.89
C LYS A 315 14.60 -2.12 12.32
N HIS A 316 15.85 -2.08 11.92
CA HIS A 316 16.71 -0.90 12.12
C HIS A 316 16.29 0.27 11.24
N GLN A 317 15.77 0.01 10.05
CA GLN A 317 15.42 1.01 9.05
C GLN A 317 13.92 1.26 8.91
N TRP A 318 13.08 0.27 9.29
CA TRP A 318 11.66 0.27 9.00
C TRP A 318 10.80 -0.03 10.21
N THR A 319 9.62 0.55 10.23
CA THR A 319 8.52 0.20 11.14
C THR A 319 7.28 -0.20 10.35
N VAL A 320 6.42 -1.01 10.97
CA VAL A 320 5.19 -1.49 10.33
C VAL A 320 4.02 -0.59 10.70
N LYS A 321 3.45 0.07 9.72
CA LYS A 321 2.16 0.75 9.83
C LYS A 321 1.04 -0.21 9.46
N LEU A 322 0.01 -0.32 10.31
CA LEU A 322 -1.22 -1.04 10.04
C LEU A 322 -2.36 -0.07 9.74
N TYR A 323 -3.10 -0.36 8.70
CA TYR A 323 -4.33 0.38 8.40
C TYR A 323 -5.53 -0.30 9.07
N LYS A 324 -5.86 0.13 10.29
CA LYS A 324 -6.97 -0.42 11.09
C LYS A 324 -8.24 0.40 11.00
N ASP A 325 -8.13 1.70 10.78
CA ASP A 325 -9.24 2.63 10.73
C ASP A 325 -9.75 2.83 9.29
N TRP A 326 -11.04 2.58 9.08
CA TRP A 326 -11.68 2.79 7.79
C TRP A 326 -11.65 4.26 7.35
N ARG A 327 -11.71 5.20 8.30
CA ARG A 327 -11.65 6.64 8.02
C ARG A 327 -10.33 7.02 7.36
N GLU A 328 -9.20 6.49 7.86
CA GLU A 328 -7.88 6.72 7.26
C GLU A 328 -7.84 6.22 5.80
N ARG A 329 -8.36 5.01 5.56
CA ARG A 329 -8.42 4.42 4.23
C ARG A 329 -9.26 5.27 3.26
N LEU A 330 -10.40 5.78 3.73
CA LEU A 330 -11.30 6.60 2.94
C LEU A 330 -10.73 8.00 2.67
N CYS A 331 -10.11 8.63 3.67
CA CYS A 331 -9.49 9.94 3.51
C CYS A 331 -8.36 9.93 2.46
N LYS A 332 -7.66 8.79 2.25
CA LYS A 332 -6.65 8.63 1.18
C LYS A 332 -7.20 8.91 -0.23
N ILE A 333 -8.51 8.77 -0.45
CA ILE A 333 -9.13 9.07 -1.73
C ILE A 333 -8.85 10.52 -2.14
N CYS A 334 -8.91 11.46 -1.21
CA CYS A 334 -8.67 12.88 -1.49
C CYS A 334 -7.24 13.14 -1.99
N SER A 335 -6.25 12.44 -1.46
CA SER A 335 -4.86 12.58 -1.89
C SER A 335 -4.64 12.13 -3.35
N HIS A 336 -5.52 11.28 -3.88
CA HIS A 336 -5.41 10.72 -5.23
C HIS A 336 -6.43 11.33 -6.21
N TYR A 337 -7.46 12.02 -5.72
CA TYR A 337 -8.64 12.41 -6.50
C TYR A 337 -8.30 13.18 -7.79
N ASN A 338 -7.38 14.15 -7.73
CA ASN A 338 -7.01 15.00 -8.86
C ASN A 338 -6.12 14.29 -9.90
N SER A 339 -5.45 13.20 -9.52
CA SER A 339 -4.62 12.40 -10.42
C SER A 339 -5.40 11.30 -11.15
N LEU A 340 -6.65 11.06 -10.77
CA LEU A 340 -7.47 10.00 -11.35
C LEU A 340 -8.15 10.48 -12.65
N PRO A 341 -8.28 9.61 -13.67
CA PRO A 341 -9.04 9.91 -14.88
C PRO A 341 -10.48 10.32 -14.57
N GLN A 342 -10.98 11.37 -15.23
CA GLN A 342 -12.34 11.86 -14.98
C GLN A 342 -13.43 10.96 -15.59
N GLU A 343 -13.14 10.38 -16.75
CA GLU A 343 -14.12 9.61 -17.53
C GLU A 343 -13.91 8.09 -17.47
N LYS A 344 -13.13 7.63 -16.50
CA LYS A 344 -12.89 6.20 -16.33
C LYS A 344 -14.17 5.46 -15.91
N VAL A 345 -14.44 4.32 -16.56
CA VAL A 345 -15.52 3.39 -16.18
C VAL A 345 -14.99 1.96 -16.27
N TYR A 346 -15.30 1.13 -15.30
CA TYR A 346 -14.98 -0.29 -15.31
C TYR A 346 -16.03 -1.06 -16.09
N SER A 347 -15.77 -1.32 -17.37
CA SER A 347 -16.64 -2.13 -18.22
C SER A 347 -16.71 -3.60 -17.76
N ASN A 348 -15.63 -4.12 -17.20
CA ASN A 348 -15.55 -5.45 -16.64
C ASN A 348 -14.79 -5.43 -15.29
N LEU A 349 -15.51 -5.06 -14.24
CA LEU A 349 -14.96 -5.05 -12.87
C LEU A 349 -14.52 -6.44 -12.42
N GLU A 350 -15.21 -7.50 -12.84
CA GLU A 350 -14.89 -8.87 -12.48
C GLU A 350 -13.55 -9.32 -13.03
N ALA A 351 -13.26 -8.99 -14.30
CA ALA A 351 -11.95 -9.28 -14.91
C ALA A 351 -10.83 -8.53 -14.17
N TRP A 352 -11.04 -7.25 -13.85
CA TRP A 352 -10.05 -6.50 -13.09
C TRP A 352 -9.78 -7.11 -11.71
N VAL A 353 -10.82 -7.56 -11.00
CA VAL A 353 -10.68 -8.16 -9.67
C VAL A 353 -9.93 -9.50 -9.73
N LYS A 354 -10.17 -10.30 -10.77
CA LYS A 354 -9.53 -11.62 -10.93
C LYS A 354 -8.05 -11.51 -11.34
N GLY A 355 -7.65 -10.45 -12.02
CA GLY A 355 -6.28 -10.15 -12.49
C GLY A 355 -6.04 -10.59 -13.89
#